data_024307948a043b901055ec7ae422f307
#
_entry.id   024307948a043b901055ec7ae422f307
#
_cell.length_a   1.000
_cell.length_b   1.000
_cell.length_c   1.000
_cell.angle_alpha   90.00
_cell.angle_beta   90.00
_cell.angle_gamma   90.00
#
_symmetry.space_group_name_H-M   'P 1'
#
loop_
_entity.id
_entity.type
_entity.pdbx_description
1 polymer ?
#
loop_
_entity_poly.entity_id
_entity_poly.type
_entity_poly.pdbx_seq_one_letter_code
_entity_poly.pdbx_strand_id
1 'polypeptide(L)'
;MPPSPTWARLKSSCSPIGGMRVGSATKAISDSVLNFGFADRWELVLQGTAQPSPEGGGPLSVSDAAFMKYVVVPGVLQDKPGPSMAMEFGPLLPDVGGSGVGFSWSGIVSQRWEWGTVHFNVETNLTQDRHGELFFDAIIEGPNTWKVRPVFEIYSNSIINESQSFSALAGAIWQVNDKLSFDIGFRSAFVDGRPVNELRAGMTFGFPLIVSRPAAAEMPGMPAMARR
;
A
#
# COMPACT_ATOMS: atom_id res chain seq x y z
N MET A 1 -2.35 -10.33 -29.11
CA MET A 1 -2.85 -9.43 -28.07
C MET A 1 -1.77 -8.38 -27.84
N PRO A 2 -2.09 -7.09 -27.84
CA PRO A 2 -1.11 -6.08 -27.44
C PRO A 2 -0.72 -6.31 -25.97
N PRO A 3 0.54 -6.11 -25.59
CA PRO A 3 0.96 -6.22 -24.21
C PRO A 3 0.22 -5.17 -23.36
N SER A 4 -0.23 -5.60 -22.19
CA SER A 4 -0.86 -4.70 -21.23
C SER A 4 0.09 -3.53 -20.92
N PRO A 5 -0.40 -2.30 -20.83
CA PRO A 5 0.45 -1.17 -20.50
C PRO A 5 1.04 -1.37 -19.09
N THR A 6 2.33 -1.14 -18.96
CA THR A 6 3.02 -1.10 -17.66
C THR A 6 2.59 0.17 -16.93
N TRP A 7 2.02 0.01 -15.76
CA TRP A 7 1.52 1.14 -14.95
C TRP A 7 2.41 1.35 -13.74
N ALA A 8 2.69 2.59 -13.42
CA ALA A 8 3.21 2.97 -12.12
C ALA A 8 2.15 3.79 -11.37
N ARG A 9 2.03 3.55 -10.09
CA ARG A 9 1.15 4.29 -9.21
C ARG A 9 1.94 4.77 -7.99
N LEU A 10 1.91 6.06 -7.74
CA LEU A 10 2.45 6.66 -6.54
C LEU A 10 1.28 7.01 -5.62
N LYS A 11 1.32 6.50 -4.40
CA LYS A 11 0.44 6.93 -3.31
C LYS A 11 1.31 7.66 -2.29
N SER A 12 0.92 8.86 -1.94
CA SER A 12 1.50 9.60 -0.83
C SER A 12 0.38 9.94 0.14
N SER A 13 0.58 9.61 1.40
CA SER A 13 -0.32 9.97 2.49
C SER A 13 0.45 10.75 3.56
N CYS A 14 -0.18 11.75 4.12
CA CYS A 14 0.35 12.49 5.26
C CYS A 14 -0.66 12.42 6.40
N SER A 15 -0.24 11.88 7.52
CA SER A 15 -1.09 11.75 8.71
C SER A 15 -0.54 12.65 9.82
N PRO A 16 -1.16 13.81 10.09
CA PRO A 16 -0.88 14.51 11.34
C PRO A 16 -1.44 13.68 12.48
N ILE A 17 -0.59 13.14 13.34
CA ILE A 17 -1.01 12.50 14.58
C ILE A 17 -1.37 13.62 15.57
N GLY A 18 -2.65 13.94 15.68
CA GLY A 18 -3.21 14.86 16.63
C GLY A 18 -4.05 14.13 17.66
N GLY A 19 -3.42 13.62 18.71
CA GLY A 19 -4.17 13.35 19.94
C GLY A 19 -4.51 14.70 20.59
N MET A 20 -5.79 15.10 20.66
CA MET A 20 -6.22 16.30 21.37
C MET A 20 -6.08 16.06 22.87
N ARG A 21 -4.85 16.08 23.38
CA ARG A 21 -4.55 16.43 24.76
C ARG A 21 -4.17 17.90 24.76
N VAL A 22 -4.88 18.70 25.54
CA VAL A 22 -4.41 20.04 25.91
C VAL A 22 -2.98 19.88 26.46
N GLY A 23 -1.97 20.30 25.66
CA GLY A 23 -0.55 20.20 26.01
C GLY A 23 0.29 19.16 25.24
N SER A 24 -0.24 18.44 24.22
CA SER A 24 0.53 17.46 23.45
C SER A 24 0.88 17.99 22.07
N ALA A 25 2.16 17.90 21.68
CA ALA A 25 2.62 18.30 20.36
C ALA A 25 1.97 17.42 19.28
N THR A 26 1.42 18.05 18.24
CA THR A 26 0.95 17.38 17.04
C THR A 26 2.16 16.79 16.30
N LYS A 27 2.15 15.48 16.01
CA LYS A 27 3.16 14.83 15.22
C LYS A 27 2.63 14.61 13.80
N ALA A 28 3.46 14.82 12.80
CA ALA A 28 3.14 14.50 11.42
C ALA A 28 3.91 13.25 11.01
N ILE A 29 3.22 12.26 10.44
CA ILE A 29 3.83 11.09 9.80
C ILE A 29 3.53 11.20 8.31
N SER A 30 4.52 10.96 7.48
CA SER A 30 4.39 10.93 6.02
C SER A 30 4.70 9.54 5.50
N ASP A 31 3.71 8.91 4.86
CA ASP A 31 3.85 7.62 4.20
C ASP A 31 3.84 7.81 2.68
N SER A 32 4.70 7.10 2.00
CA SER A 32 4.80 7.09 0.54
C SER A 32 4.86 5.66 0.03
N VAL A 33 4.04 5.32 -0.95
CA VAL A 33 4.05 4.01 -1.60
C VAL A 33 4.12 4.20 -3.10
N LEU A 34 5.12 3.58 -3.74
CA LEU A 34 5.28 3.53 -5.18
C LEU A 34 5.07 2.10 -5.66
N ASN A 35 4.03 1.88 -6.47
CA ASN A 35 3.77 0.60 -7.12
C ASN A 35 4.20 0.66 -8.58
N PHE A 36 4.99 -0.32 -9.01
CA PHE A 36 5.52 -0.43 -10.35
C PHE A 36 5.21 -1.80 -10.95
N GLY A 37 4.21 -1.87 -11.84
CA GLY A 37 3.89 -3.10 -12.58
C GLY A 37 4.89 -3.31 -13.73
N PHE A 38 5.64 -4.41 -13.72
CA PHE A 38 6.66 -4.73 -14.73
C PHE A 38 6.35 -5.99 -15.53
N ALA A 39 5.38 -6.81 -15.08
CA ALA A 39 4.88 -7.97 -15.79
C ALA A 39 3.40 -8.18 -15.49
N ASP A 40 2.72 -9.06 -16.23
CA ASP A 40 1.26 -9.24 -16.19
C ASP A 40 0.68 -9.48 -14.79
N ARG A 41 1.44 -10.02 -13.87
CA ARG A 41 1.00 -10.34 -12.50
C ARG A 41 1.94 -9.86 -11.42
N TRP A 42 2.99 -9.13 -11.79
CA TRP A 42 4.04 -8.73 -10.90
C TRP A 42 4.15 -7.22 -10.79
N GLU A 43 4.23 -6.75 -9.56
CA GLU A 43 4.52 -5.37 -9.22
C GLU A 43 5.68 -5.31 -8.24
N LEU A 44 6.53 -4.30 -8.40
CA LEU A 44 7.46 -3.86 -7.36
C LEU A 44 6.76 -2.79 -6.54
N VAL A 45 6.78 -2.93 -5.23
CA VAL A 45 6.23 -1.97 -4.28
C VAL A 45 7.38 -1.42 -3.45
N LEU A 46 7.59 -0.11 -3.50
CA LEU A 46 8.54 0.59 -2.65
C LEU A 46 7.74 1.42 -1.65
N GLN A 47 8.02 1.25 -0.38
CA GLN A 47 7.35 1.94 0.70
C GLN A 47 8.35 2.71 1.55
N GLY A 48 8.00 3.93 1.91
CA GLY A 48 8.79 4.75 2.82
C GLY A 48 7.89 5.48 3.81
N THR A 49 8.27 5.47 5.07
CA THR A 49 7.60 6.20 6.16
C THR A 49 8.59 7.14 6.79
N ALA A 50 8.24 8.42 6.89
CA ALA A 50 9.04 9.43 7.56
C ALA A 50 8.30 9.97 8.78
N GLN A 51 8.94 9.91 9.95
CA GLN A 51 8.37 10.36 11.21
C GLN A 51 9.37 11.28 11.95
N PRO A 52 8.95 12.50 12.37
CA PRO A 52 9.79 13.35 13.18
C PRO A 52 10.01 12.72 14.57
N SER A 53 11.18 12.92 15.13
CA SER A 53 11.52 12.43 16.47
C SER A 53 10.52 12.89 17.53
N PRO A 54 10.15 11.98 18.46
CA PRO A 54 9.20 12.29 19.54
C PRO A 54 9.60 13.48 20.43
N GLU A 55 10.86 13.78 20.55
CA GLU A 55 11.41 14.76 21.51
C GLU A 55 11.81 16.11 20.88
N GLY A 56 11.40 16.37 19.64
CA GLY A 56 11.50 17.69 19.03
C GLY A 56 12.91 18.19 18.68
N GLY A 57 13.92 17.31 18.67
CA GLY A 57 15.32 17.66 18.37
C GLY A 57 16.16 16.49 17.89
N GLY A 58 15.58 15.29 17.80
CA GLY A 58 16.26 14.12 17.28
C GLY A 58 16.21 14.00 15.74
N PRO A 59 16.95 13.04 15.16
CA PRO A 59 16.91 12.77 13.74
C PRO A 59 15.52 12.29 13.29
N LEU A 60 15.18 12.57 12.03
CA LEU A 60 14.02 11.99 11.36
C LEU A 60 14.17 10.48 11.32
N SER A 61 13.17 9.75 11.82
CA SER A 61 13.10 8.30 11.60
C SER A 61 12.53 8.05 10.20
N VAL A 62 13.23 7.25 9.40
CA VAL A 62 12.81 6.86 8.06
C VAL A 62 12.89 5.36 7.98
N SER A 63 11.73 4.72 7.76
CA SER A 63 11.61 3.30 7.55
C SER A 63 11.25 3.04 6.10
N ASP A 64 12.04 2.23 5.42
CA ASP A 64 11.85 1.88 4.02
C ASP A 64 11.61 0.38 3.87
N ALA A 65 10.85 0.00 2.85
CA ALA A 65 10.62 -1.38 2.48
C ALA A 65 10.56 -1.55 0.96
N ALA A 66 10.89 -2.76 0.49
CA ALA A 66 10.79 -3.10 -0.91
C ALA A 66 10.14 -4.48 -1.05
N PHE A 67 8.98 -4.53 -1.70
CA PHE A 67 8.21 -5.75 -1.84
C PHE A 67 8.00 -6.15 -3.29
N MET A 68 7.93 -7.44 -3.50
CA MET A 68 7.38 -8.04 -4.72
C MET A 68 5.94 -8.41 -4.47
N LYS A 69 5.03 -7.90 -5.30
CA LYS A 69 3.62 -8.23 -5.26
C LYS A 69 3.27 -9.13 -6.44
N TYR A 70 2.56 -10.21 -6.16
CA TYR A 70 2.12 -11.18 -7.15
C TYR A 70 0.60 -11.37 -7.09
N VAL A 71 -0.06 -11.22 -8.24
CA VAL A 71 -1.50 -11.50 -8.38
C VAL A 71 -1.70 -12.99 -8.59
N VAL A 72 -2.13 -13.68 -7.52
CA VAL A 72 -2.37 -15.14 -7.51
C VAL A 72 -3.62 -15.46 -8.33
N VAL A 73 -4.72 -14.76 -8.03
CA VAL A 73 -6.00 -14.89 -8.74
C VAL A 73 -6.43 -13.52 -9.26
N PRO A 74 -6.36 -13.30 -10.59
CA PRO A 74 -6.91 -12.09 -11.18
C PRO A 74 -8.45 -12.08 -11.07
N GLY A 75 -9.00 -11.04 -10.49
CA GLY A 75 -10.43 -10.88 -10.26
C GLY A 75 -10.85 -9.41 -10.40
N VAL A 76 -11.77 -8.96 -9.55
CA VAL A 76 -12.42 -7.63 -9.64
C VAL A 76 -11.47 -6.43 -9.68
N LEU A 77 -10.27 -6.54 -9.12
CA LEU A 77 -9.25 -5.48 -9.19
C LEU A 77 -8.50 -5.45 -10.53
N GLN A 78 -8.64 -6.50 -11.34
CA GLN A 78 -8.08 -6.60 -12.69
C GLN A 78 -9.20 -6.66 -13.75
N ASP A 79 -10.38 -6.12 -13.42
CA ASP A 79 -11.58 -6.09 -14.28
C ASP A 79 -12.03 -7.48 -14.78
N LYS A 80 -11.86 -8.50 -13.90
CA LYS A 80 -12.33 -9.87 -14.12
C LYS A 80 -13.40 -10.23 -13.11
N PRO A 81 -14.31 -11.17 -13.41
CA PRO A 81 -15.28 -11.64 -12.43
C PRO A 81 -14.62 -12.42 -11.30
N GLY A 82 -15.24 -12.34 -10.10
CA GLY A 82 -14.80 -13.06 -8.92
C GLY A 82 -13.77 -12.31 -8.06
N PRO A 83 -13.34 -12.93 -6.95
CA PRO A 83 -12.39 -12.31 -6.03
C PRO A 83 -11.02 -12.17 -6.65
N SER A 84 -10.34 -11.07 -6.34
CA SER A 84 -8.90 -10.90 -6.59
C SER A 84 -8.12 -11.41 -5.39
N MET A 85 -7.06 -12.17 -5.62
CA MET A 85 -6.13 -12.59 -4.57
C MET A 85 -4.71 -12.20 -4.97
N ALA A 86 -4.00 -11.56 -4.06
CA ALA A 86 -2.60 -11.20 -4.24
C ALA A 86 -1.81 -11.55 -3.00
N MET A 87 -0.51 -11.71 -3.15
CA MET A 87 0.46 -11.76 -2.07
C MET A 87 1.55 -10.74 -2.31
N GLU A 88 2.12 -10.24 -1.23
CA GLU A 88 3.22 -9.30 -1.24
C GLU A 88 4.27 -9.77 -0.24
N PHE A 89 5.55 -9.68 -0.59
CA PHE A 89 6.64 -10.13 0.27
C PHE A 89 7.93 -9.40 -0.07
N GLY A 90 8.77 -9.20 0.95
CA GLY A 90 10.07 -8.56 0.76
C GLY A 90 10.72 -8.08 2.03
N PRO A 91 11.91 -7.49 1.92
CA PRO A 91 12.66 -6.98 3.05
C PRO A 91 12.07 -5.67 3.60
N LEU A 92 12.08 -5.57 4.93
CA LEU A 92 12.03 -4.31 5.66
C LEU A 92 13.48 -3.83 5.80
N LEU A 93 13.77 -2.69 5.20
CA LEU A 93 15.13 -2.16 5.11
C LEU A 93 15.55 -1.53 6.44
N PRO A 94 16.86 -1.43 6.71
CA PRO A 94 17.33 -0.78 7.93
C PRO A 94 16.88 0.66 8.02
N ASP A 95 16.46 1.09 9.20
CA ASP A 95 16.19 2.50 9.48
C ASP A 95 17.47 3.33 9.45
N VAL A 96 17.35 4.64 9.27
CA VAL A 96 18.48 5.58 9.32
C VAL A 96 19.25 5.51 10.63
N GLY A 97 18.64 4.98 11.70
CA GLY A 97 19.27 4.75 13.01
C GLY A 97 20.07 3.45 13.16
N GLY A 98 20.15 2.59 12.14
CA GLY A 98 20.99 1.38 12.17
C GLY A 98 20.32 0.12 12.70
N SER A 99 18.97 -0.01 12.60
CA SER A 99 18.27 -1.27 12.85
C SER A 99 18.67 -2.37 11.85
N GLY A 100 18.34 -3.62 12.16
CA GLY A 100 18.57 -4.76 11.27
C GLY A 100 17.70 -4.75 10.02
N VAL A 101 17.78 -5.81 9.22
CA VAL A 101 16.86 -6.08 8.11
C VAL A 101 15.75 -7.00 8.62
N GLY A 102 14.49 -6.61 8.40
CA GLY A 102 13.33 -7.44 8.63
C GLY A 102 12.82 -8.11 7.36
N PHE A 103 11.70 -8.82 7.48
CA PHE A 103 11.01 -9.42 6.35
C PHE A 103 9.51 -9.36 6.56
N SER A 104 8.77 -9.04 5.50
CA SER A 104 7.31 -9.01 5.48
C SER A 104 6.75 -10.01 4.47
N TRP A 105 5.61 -10.58 4.81
CA TRP A 105 4.75 -11.30 3.90
C TRP A 105 3.29 -10.91 4.15
N SER A 106 2.54 -10.62 3.09
CA SER A 106 1.12 -10.32 3.19
C SER A 106 0.28 -11.08 2.16
N GLY A 107 -0.95 -11.39 2.56
CA GLY A 107 -2.01 -11.92 1.71
C GLY A 107 -3.15 -10.93 1.63
N ILE A 108 -3.64 -10.69 0.42
CA ILE A 108 -4.68 -9.71 0.11
C ILE A 108 -5.80 -10.42 -0.64
N VAL A 109 -7.04 -10.29 -0.16
CA VAL A 109 -8.24 -10.77 -0.85
C VAL A 109 -9.21 -9.62 -1.02
N SER A 110 -9.73 -9.44 -2.23
CA SER A 110 -10.65 -8.35 -2.54
C SER A 110 -11.84 -8.86 -3.35
N GLN A 111 -13.04 -8.44 -2.96
CA GLN A 111 -14.26 -8.74 -3.68
C GLN A 111 -15.09 -7.47 -3.87
N ARG A 112 -15.65 -7.31 -5.07
CA ARG A 112 -16.51 -6.17 -5.42
C ARG A 112 -17.94 -6.65 -5.69
N TRP A 113 -18.86 -5.85 -5.20
CA TRP A 113 -20.30 -5.94 -5.47
C TRP A 113 -20.80 -4.59 -6.00
N GLU A 114 -22.06 -4.50 -6.38
CA GLU A 114 -22.65 -3.23 -6.83
C GLU A 114 -22.66 -2.16 -5.74
N TRP A 115 -22.83 -2.57 -4.48
CA TRP A 115 -22.87 -1.66 -3.33
C TRP A 115 -21.48 -1.24 -2.83
N GLY A 116 -20.41 -1.90 -3.23
CA GLY A 116 -19.06 -1.56 -2.77
C GLY A 116 -18.03 -2.67 -2.97
N THR A 117 -16.82 -2.41 -2.49
CA THR A 117 -15.69 -3.35 -2.51
C THR A 117 -15.24 -3.63 -1.08
N VAL A 118 -14.96 -4.88 -0.78
CA VAL A 118 -14.39 -5.33 0.50
C VAL A 118 -13.00 -5.88 0.25
N HIS A 119 -12.05 -5.50 1.11
CA HIS A 119 -10.70 -6.02 1.13
C HIS A 119 -10.41 -6.64 2.49
N PHE A 120 -9.69 -7.76 2.48
CA PHE A 120 -9.12 -8.39 3.67
C PHE A 120 -7.63 -8.55 3.46
N ASN A 121 -6.86 -8.09 4.43
CA ASN A 121 -5.41 -8.18 4.41
C ASN A 121 -4.93 -8.90 5.68
N VAL A 122 -3.94 -9.76 5.50
CA VAL A 122 -3.22 -10.40 6.58
C VAL A 122 -1.74 -10.20 6.30
N GLU A 123 -0.99 -9.72 7.28
CA GLU A 123 0.43 -9.51 7.14
C GLU A 123 1.17 -10.10 8.35
N THR A 124 2.30 -10.71 8.08
CA THR A 124 3.22 -11.24 9.10
C THR A 124 4.61 -10.70 8.84
N ASN A 125 5.22 -10.14 9.87
CA ASN A 125 6.53 -9.54 9.79
C ASN A 125 7.49 -10.19 10.78
N LEU A 126 8.74 -10.30 10.37
CA LEU A 126 9.86 -10.28 11.27
C LEU A 126 10.43 -8.86 11.22
N THR A 127 10.26 -8.10 12.30
CA THR A 127 10.72 -6.71 12.36
C THR A 127 12.25 -6.61 12.27
N GLN A 128 12.77 -5.40 12.05
CA GLN A 128 14.20 -5.14 12.05
C GLN A 128 14.85 -5.49 13.40
N ASP A 129 14.11 -5.35 14.51
CA ASP A 129 14.53 -5.69 15.88
C ASP A 129 14.25 -7.16 16.26
N ARG A 130 13.90 -7.98 15.25
CA ARG A 130 13.67 -9.44 15.41
C ARG A 130 12.44 -9.83 16.21
N HIS A 131 11.44 -8.96 16.32
CA HIS A 131 10.14 -9.31 16.88
C HIS A 131 9.21 -9.84 15.78
N GLY A 132 8.37 -10.80 16.12
CA GLY A 132 7.28 -11.22 15.26
C GLY A 132 6.16 -10.20 15.33
N GLU A 133 5.59 -9.83 14.18
CA GLU A 133 4.45 -8.93 14.08
C GLU A 133 3.35 -9.59 13.25
N LEU A 134 2.10 -9.35 13.66
CA LEU A 134 0.91 -9.83 12.99
C LEU A 134 -0.07 -8.68 12.80
N PHE A 135 -0.48 -8.46 11.56
CA PHE A 135 -1.43 -7.43 11.19
C PHE A 135 -2.63 -8.04 10.46
N PHE A 136 -3.84 -7.59 10.82
CA PHE A 136 -5.09 -7.91 10.15
C PHE A 136 -5.83 -6.63 9.82
N ASP A 137 -6.42 -6.59 8.64
CA ASP A 137 -7.15 -5.44 8.16
C ASP A 137 -8.37 -5.86 7.36
N ALA A 138 -9.47 -5.13 7.53
CA ALA A 138 -10.68 -5.24 6.74
C ALA A 138 -11.16 -3.85 6.32
N ILE A 139 -11.25 -3.63 5.02
CA ILE A 139 -11.66 -2.37 4.41
C ILE A 139 -12.96 -2.56 3.64
N ILE A 140 -13.89 -1.63 3.79
CA ILE A 140 -15.11 -1.53 3.00
C ILE A 140 -15.09 -0.18 2.30
N GLU A 141 -15.13 -0.21 0.96
CA GLU A 141 -15.28 0.98 0.13
C GLU A 141 -16.68 1.02 -0.50
N GLY A 142 -17.24 2.20 -0.64
CA GLY A 142 -18.48 2.41 -1.38
C GLY A 142 -18.36 2.06 -2.87
N PRO A 143 -19.48 2.19 -3.65
CA PRO A 143 -19.49 1.82 -5.06
C PRO A 143 -18.39 2.49 -5.88
N ASN A 144 -17.65 1.72 -6.66
CA ASN A 144 -16.55 2.23 -7.49
C ASN A 144 -16.99 3.20 -8.60
N THR A 145 -18.29 3.26 -8.90
CA THR A 145 -18.90 4.21 -9.85
C THR A 145 -19.08 5.61 -9.25
N TRP A 146 -18.98 5.76 -7.94
CA TRP A 146 -19.14 7.05 -7.29
C TRP A 146 -17.84 7.86 -7.36
N LYS A 147 -17.97 9.16 -7.61
CA LYS A 147 -16.84 10.09 -7.58
C LYS A 147 -16.28 10.28 -6.18
N VAL A 148 -17.13 10.24 -5.17
CA VAL A 148 -16.76 10.27 -3.76
C VAL A 148 -17.23 8.97 -3.13
N ARG A 149 -16.32 8.12 -2.71
CA ARG A 149 -16.60 6.82 -2.10
C ARG A 149 -16.34 6.90 -0.60
N PRO A 150 -17.29 6.56 0.25
CA PRO A 150 -17.01 6.36 1.67
C PRO A 150 -16.09 5.15 1.86
N VAL A 151 -15.22 5.23 2.87
CA VAL A 151 -14.32 4.14 3.27
C VAL A 151 -14.46 3.92 4.76
N PHE A 152 -14.56 2.67 5.15
CA PHE A 152 -14.46 2.24 6.53
C PHE A 152 -13.43 1.12 6.63
N GLU A 153 -12.55 1.21 7.60
CA GLU A 153 -11.46 0.27 7.83
C GLU A 153 -11.39 -0.08 9.32
N ILE A 154 -11.18 -1.35 9.62
CA ILE A 154 -10.81 -1.81 10.95
C ILE A 154 -9.54 -2.63 10.82
N TYR A 155 -8.60 -2.43 11.72
CA TYR A 155 -7.38 -3.20 11.73
C TYR A 155 -6.82 -3.41 13.13
N SER A 156 -6.08 -4.49 13.26
CA SER A 156 -5.35 -4.86 14.46
C SER A 156 -3.90 -5.12 14.11
N ASN A 157 -3.00 -4.57 14.91
CA ASN A 157 -1.58 -4.82 14.82
C ASN A 157 -1.06 -5.31 16.17
N SER A 158 -0.26 -6.37 16.16
CA SER A 158 0.32 -6.98 17.36
C SER A 158 1.77 -7.31 17.11
N ILE A 159 2.66 -6.64 17.84
CA ILE A 159 4.09 -6.98 17.92
C ILE A 159 4.26 -7.86 19.16
N ILE A 160 4.73 -9.10 18.96
CA ILE A 160 4.80 -10.13 20.01
C ILE A 160 5.70 -9.65 21.14
N ASN A 161 5.17 -9.65 22.37
CA ASN A 161 5.80 -9.20 23.61
C ASN A 161 6.17 -7.70 23.66
N GLU A 162 5.63 -6.88 22.76
CA GLU A 162 5.98 -5.46 22.72
C GLU A 162 4.73 -4.56 22.75
N SER A 163 3.86 -4.65 21.75
CA SER A 163 2.71 -3.75 21.66
C SER A 163 1.51 -4.38 20.95
N GLN A 164 0.33 -3.86 21.28
CA GLN A 164 -0.91 -4.20 20.60
C GLN A 164 -1.69 -2.93 20.26
N SER A 165 -2.26 -2.91 19.06
CA SER A 165 -3.19 -1.86 18.68
C SER A 165 -4.44 -2.41 17.99
N PHE A 166 -5.56 -1.73 18.23
CA PHE A 166 -6.79 -1.93 17.50
C PHE A 166 -7.28 -0.56 17.01
N SER A 167 -7.69 -0.49 15.76
CA SER A 167 -8.00 0.77 15.10
C SER A 167 -9.26 0.67 14.26
N ALA A 168 -10.00 1.76 14.20
CA ALA A 168 -11.06 1.99 13.23
C ALA A 168 -10.83 3.32 12.51
N LEU A 169 -11.03 3.33 11.22
CA LEU A 169 -10.92 4.51 10.37
C LEU A 169 -12.22 4.68 9.59
N ALA A 170 -12.71 5.89 9.52
CA ALA A 170 -13.80 6.30 8.65
C ALA A 170 -13.34 7.46 7.78
N GLY A 171 -13.62 7.41 6.49
CA GLY A 171 -13.12 8.40 5.55
C GLY A 171 -13.84 8.39 4.22
N ALA A 172 -13.26 9.09 3.26
CA ALA A 172 -13.73 9.14 1.88
C ALA A 172 -12.58 9.26 0.90
N ILE A 173 -12.76 8.65 -0.27
CA ILE A 173 -11.88 8.79 -1.43
C ILE A 173 -12.61 9.61 -2.49
N TRP A 174 -12.02 10.71 -2.93
CA TRP A 174 -12.50 11.52 -4.04
C TRP A 174 -11.71 11.21 -5.30
N GLN A 175 -12.35 10.52 -6.25
CA GLN A 175 -11.79 10.23 -7.56
C GLN A 175 -11.96 11.44 -8.48
N VAL A 176 -10.89 12.20 -8.72
CA VAL A 176 -10.90 13.37 -9.60
C VAL A 176 -10.95 12.92 -11.06
N ASN A 177 -10.12 11.95 -11.42
CA ASN A 177 -10.07 11.31 -12.74
C ASN A 177 -9.39 9.93 -12.60
N ASP A 178 -9.19 9.21 -13.71
CA ASP A 178 -8.62 7.85 -13.71
C ASP A 178 -7.19 7.77 -13.16
N LYS A 179 -6.50 8.91 -13.04
CA LYS A 179 -5.10 9.00 -12.62
C LYS A 179 -4.88 9.68 -11.29
N LEU A 180 -5.89 10.38 -10.75
CA LEU A 180 -5.76 11.19 -9.56
C LEU A 180 -6.93 10.98 -8.63
N SER A 181 -6.62 10.65 -7.39
CA SER A 181 -7.60 10.67 -6.29
C SER A 181 -6.99 11.29 -5.03
N PHE A 182 -7.85 11.85 -4.20
CA PHE A 182 -7.54 12.31 -2.86
C PHE A 182 -8.32 11.48 -1.86
N ASP A 183 -7.75 11.28 -0.68
CA ASP A 183 -8.43 10.64 0.43
C ASP A 183 -8.29 11.48 1.70
N ILE A 184 -9.30 11.38 2.55
CA ILE A 184 -9.29 11.94 3.89
C ILE A 184 -10.00 10.97 4.82
N GLY A 185 -9.47 10.80 6.03
CA GLY A 185 -10.04 9.90 7.03
C GLY A 185 -9.70 10.32 8.45
N PHE A 186 -10.56 9.90 9.35
CA PHE A 186 -10.34 10.00 10.78
C PHE A 186 -10.16 8.60 11.36
N ARG A 187 -9.04 8.38 12.05
CA ARG A 187 -8.72 7.15 12.75
C ARG A 187 -8.87 7.34 14.25
N SER A 188 -9.52 6.39 14.90
CA SER A 188 -9.52 6.23 16.33
C SER A 188 -8.92 4.86 16.66
N ALA A 189 -7.99 4.83 17.60
CA ALA A 189 -7.26 3.62 17.96
C ALA A 189 -7.07 3.50 19.47
N PHE A 190 -6.86 2.27 19.92
CA PHE A 190 -6.29 1.94 21.21
C PHE A 190 -4.92 1.31 20.97
N VAL A 191 -3.88 1.93 21.49
CA VAL A 191 -2.50 1.45 21.43
C VAL A 191 -2.04 1.19 22.86
N ASP A 192 -1.80 -0.06 23.22
CA ASP A 192 -1.46 -0.50 24.58
C ASP A 192 -2.42 0.06 25.64
N GLY A 193 -3.73 0.00 25.30
CA GLY A 193 -4.81 0.52 26.17
C GLY A 193 -4.95 2.03 26.20
N ARG A 194 -4.19 2.80 25.41
CA ARG A 194 -4.27 4.28 25.35
C ARG A 194 -5.01 4.71 24.08
N PRO A 195 -5.97 5.61 24.19
CA PRO A 195 -6.66 6.14 23.01
C PRO A 195 -5.75 7.07 22.21
N VAL A 196 -5.76 6.88 20.90
CA VAL A 196 -5.04 7.71 19.91
C VAL A 196 -6.02 8.09 18.81
N ASN A 197 -6.04 9.38 18.45
CA ASN A 197 -6.85 9.88 17.34
C ASN A 197 -5.95 10.54 16.30
N GLU A 198 -6.24 10.29 15.03
CA GLU A 198 -5.46 10.78 13.89
C GLU A 198 -6.37 11.31 12.80
N LEU A 199 -5.99 12.40 12.19
CA LEU A 199 -6.54 12.84 10.91
C LEU A 199 -5.55 12.41 9.82
N ARG A 200 -6.04 11.72 8.80
CA ARG A 200 -5.25 11.26 7.64
C ARG A 200 -5.73 11.96 6.39
N ALA A 201 -4.80 12.34 5.54
CA ALA A 201 -5.08 12.83 4.20
C ALA A 201 -4.07 12.23 3.24
N GLY A 202 -4.52 11.87 2.06
CA GLY A 202 -3.68 11.21 1.07
C GLY A 202 -3.99 11.65 -0.34
N MET A 203 -3.04 11.34 -1.23
CA MET A 203 -3.16 11.52 -2.67
C MET A 203 -2.62 10.27 -3.36
N THR A 204 -3.37 9.77 -4.33
CA THR A 204 -2.91 8.70 -5.22
C THR A 204 -2.81 9.24 -6.63
N PHE A 205 -1.65 9.03 -7.25
CA PHE A 205 -1.38 9.48 -8.60
C PHE A 205 -0.89 8.31 -9.47
N GLY A 206 -1.53 8.10 -10.62
CA GLY A 206 -1.19 7.04 -11.57
C GLY A 206 -0.65 7.60 -12.87
N PHE A 207 0.42 7.03 -13.40
CA PHE A 207 1.00 7.40 -14.69
C PHE A 207 1.44 6.16 -15.49
N PRO A 208 1.25 6.16 -16.82
CA PRO A 208 1.77 5.10 -17.67
C PRO A 208 3.29 5.24 -17.82
N LEU A 209 4.02 4.16 -17.61
CA LEU A 209 5.42 4.10 -17.97
C LEU A 209 5.54 3.54 -19.38
N ILE A 210 5.99 4.38 -20.31
CA ILE A 210 6.33 3.94 -21.67
C ILE A 210 7.72 3.34 -21.60
N VAL A 211 7.81 2.03 -21.37
CA VAL A 211 9.04 1.30 -21.63
C VAL A 211 9.09 1.09 -23.13
N SER A 212 9.86 1.94 -23.83
CA SER A 212 10.18 1.71 -25.24
C SER A 212 10.91 0.37 -25.33
N ARG A 213 10.20 -0.68 -25.77
CA ARG A 213 10.87 -1.91 -26.14
C ARG A 213 11.84 -1.56 -27.26
N PRO A 214 13.15 -1.85 -27.16
CA PRO A 214 14.02 -1.73 -28.31
C PRO A 214 13.39 -2.57 -29.42
N ALA A 215 13.18 -1.96 -30.59
CA ALA A 215 12.73 -2.68 -31.77
C ALA A 215 13.63 -3.92 -31.90
N ALA A 216 13.00 -5.09 -31.93
CA ALA A 216 13.76 -6.31 -32.19
C ALA A 216 14.56 -6.04 -33.44
N ALA A 217 15.89 -6.03 -33.32
CA ALA A 217 16.76 -5.86 -34.43
C ALA A 217 16.36 -6.94 -35.43
N GLU A 218 15.79 -6.55 -36.55
CA GLU A 218 15.61 -7.45 -37.69
C GLU A 218 16.99 -8.01 -38.00
N MET A 219 17.19 -9.26 -37.68
CA MET A 219 18.40 -9.95 -38.11
C MET A 219 18.37 -10.01 -39.65
N PRO A 220 19.23 -9.27 -40.34
CA PRO A 220 19.27 -9.33 -41.78
C PRO A 220 19.82 -10.72 -42.17
N GLY A 221 18.99 -11.54 -42.77
CA GLY A 221 19.52 -12.70 -43.48
C GLY A 221 18.99 -14.09 -43.13
N MET A 222 17.76 -14.27 -42.66
CA MET A 222 17.12 -15.59 -42.72
C MET A 222 16.28 -15.70 -44.01
N PRO A 223 16.65 -16.60 -44.98
CA PRO A 223 15.79 -16.86 -46.13
C PRO A 223 14.50 -17.54 -45.68
N ALA A 224 13.38 -17.11 -46.24
CA ALA A 224 12.07 -17.70 -46.03
C ALA A 224 12.08 -19.18 -46.37
N MET A 225 12.00 -20.06 -45.37
CA MET A 225 11.70 -21.46 -45.58
C MET A 225 10.27 -21.60 -46.08
N ALA A 226 10.11 -22.03 -47.32
CA ALA A 226 8.85 -22.35 -47.98
C ALA A 226 8.09 -23.42 -47.18
N ARG A 227 6.87 -23.07 -46.77
CA ARG A 227 5.93 -24.08 -46.27
C ARG A 227 5.45 -24.97 -47.42
N ARG A 228 5.68 -26.24 -47.32
CA ARG A 228 4.90 -27.28 -47.96
C ARG A 228 3.88 -27.85 -47.02
#